data_a796fd0ea6c087b09079c55f8c9e6359
#
_entry.id   a796fd0ea6c087b09079c55f8c9e6359
#
_cell.length_a   1.000
_cell.length_b   1.000
_cell.length_c   1.000
_cell.angle_alpha   90.00
_cell.angle_beta   90.00
_cell.angle_gamma   90.00
#
_symmetry.space_group_name_H-M   'P 1'
#
loop_
_entity.id
_entity.type
_entity.pdbx_description
1 polymer ?
#
loop_
_entity_poly.entity_id
_entity_poly.type
_entity_poly.pdbx_seq_one_letter_code
_entity_poly.pdbx_strand_id
1 'polypeptide(L)'
;GNNQKNLYVELNEVGITRISSRPHKVSSDPNGIIWIRYKESQKNQYISASSVFDGKFEESKFKNKYVLIGASAQGLFDLVKTPLGVTIPGVEVHANVIENILDESYLVRNPNTYIFELLFSILVACITFFFSQKIKPKFSLSIFFGSFILVVLIGYGIFLFRSELVDISYPIFMLTVTFLTGLYFRFVEENRIALANLQKEAKLLKERELAGEVQKSLFPDISRFENFIYATNV
;
A
#
# COMPACT_ATOMS: atom_id res chain seq x y z
N GLY A 1 6.83 17.73 -51.27
CA GLY A 1 6.83 18.46 -50.03
C GLY A 1 7.48 17.63 -48.96
N ASN A 2 8.60 18.12 -48.44
CA ASN A 2 9.35 17.47 -47.33
C ASN A 2 8.49 17.56 -46.07
N ASN A 3 7.72 16.53 -45.76
CA ASN A 3 7.06 16.40 -44.46
C ASN A 3 8.12 15.96 -43.43
N GLN A 4 8.98 16.90 -43.03
CA GLN A 4 9.80 16.70 -41.84
C GLN A 4 8.84 16.61 -40.63
N LYS A 5 8.63 15.40 -40.13
CA LYS A 5 7.94 15.19 -38.86
C LYS A 5 8.89 15.68 -37.77
N ASN A 6 8.72 16.93 -37.34
CA ASN A 6 9.52 17.49 -36.27
C ASN A 6 9.09 16.86 -34.95
N LEU A 7 10.07 16.38 -34.20
CA LEU A 7 9.87 15.95 -32.82
C LEU A 7 9.97 17.22 -31.94
N TYR A 8 8.93 17.47 -31.16
CA TYR A 8 8.89 18.57 -30.19
C TYR A 8 8.98 17.99 -28.78
N VAL A 9 9.82 18.59 -27.96
CA VAL A 9 9.98 18.23 -26.56
C VAL A 9 9.51 19.44 -25.73
N GLU A 10 8.47 19.24 -24.94
CA GLU A 10 7.99 20.25 -24.00
C GLU A 10 8.72 20.07 -22.67
N LEU A 11 9.30 21.15 -22.16
CA LEU A 11 10.06 21.20 -20.91
C LEU A 11 9.35 22.11 -19.93
N ASN A 12 9.42 21.79 -18.65
CA ASN A 12 9.09 22.69 -17.54
C ASN A 12 10.27 22.77 -16.57
N GLU A 13 10.09 23.46 -15.44
CA GLU A 13 11.14 23.64 -14.42
C GLU A 13 11.63 22.31 -13.80
N VAL A 14 10.86 21.24 -13.92
CA VAL A 14 11.17 19.91 -13.35
C VAL A 14 11.84 18.99 -14.38
N GLY A 15 11.71 19.28 -15.69
CA GLY A 15 12.29 18.46 -16.75
C GLY A 15 11.37 18.28 -17.96
N ILE A 16 11.50 17.15 -18.68
CA ILE A 16 10.69 16.80 -19.84
C ILE A 16 9.29 16.43 -19.36
N THR A 17 8.25 17.06 -19.93
CA THR A 17 6.87 16.75 -19.59
C THR A 17 6.14 16.04 -20.70
N ARG A 18 6.53 16.30 -21.95
CA ARG A 18 5.86 15.74 -23.11
C ARG A 18 6.77 15.65 -24.30
N ILE A 19 6.62 14.56 -25.04
CA ILE A 19 7.26 14.35 -26.33
C ILE A 19 6.14 14.31 -27.38
N SER A 20 6.21 15.16 -28.41
CA SER A 20 5.16 15.23 -29.43
C SER A 20 5.75 15.11 -30.83
N SER A 21 5.09 14.29 -31.66
CA SER A 21 5.27 14.24 -33.10
C SER A 21 3.88 14.20 -33.71
N ARG A 22 3.45 15.30 -34.33
CA ARG A 22 2.07 15.43 -34.80
C ARG A 22 1.62 14.24 -35.66
N PRO A 23 0.44 13.66 -35.41
CA PRO A 23 -0.60 14.12 -34.49
C PRO A 23 -0.44 13.63 -33.02
N HIS A 24 0.49 12.74 -32.73
CA HIS A 24 0.60 12.04 -31.46
C HIS A 24 1.38 12.84 -30.41
N LYS A 25 0.87 12.81 -29.18
CA LYS A 25 1.51 13.41 -28.00
C LYS A 25 1.65 12.35 -26.93
N VAL A 26 2.81 12.27 -26.30
CA VAL A 26 3.11 11.29 -25.24
C VAL A 26 3.61 12.04 -24.03
N SER A 27 2.97 11.87 -22.89
CA SER A 27 3.48 12.36 -21.62
C SER A 27 4.62 11.46 -21.15
N SER A 28 5.69 12.06 -20.65
CA SER A 28 6.83 11.37 -20.05
C SER A 28 7.03 11.81 -18.62
N ASP A 29 7.84 11.10 -17.87
CA ASP A 29 8.36 11.59 -16.62
C ASP A 29 9.39 12.71 -16.87
N PRO A 30 9.89 13.42 -15.81
CA PRO A 30 10.87 14.48 -15.94
C PRO A 30 12.18 14.07 -16.63
N ASN A 31 12.50 12.78 -16.65
CA ASN A 31 13.70 12.22 -17.29
C ASN A 31 13.43 11.77 -18.73
N GLY A 32 12.21 11.95 -19.25
CA GLY A 32 11.82 11.51 -20.59
C GLY A 32 11.43 10.03 -20.68
N ILE A 33 11.21 9.36 -19.55
CA ILE A 33 10.83 7.95 -19.52
C ILE A 33 9.33 7.83 -19.78
N ILE A 34 8.95 6.89 -20.64
CA ILE A 34 7.58 6.53 -20.95
C ILE A 34 7.28 5.18 -20.30
N TRP A 35 6.20 5.10 -19.55
CA TRP A 35 5.75 3.88 -18.90
C TRP A 35 4.78 3.11 -19.79
N ILE A 36 5.17 1.89 -20.14
CA ILE A 36 4.41 1.03 -21.08
C ILE A 36 3.33 0.30 -20.31
N ARG A 37 2.09 0.36 -20.80
CA ARG A 37 1.03 -0.55 -20.38
C ARG A 37 1.12 -1.82 -21.24
N TYR A 38 1.70 -2.88 -20.69
CA TYR A 38 1.78 -4.17 -21.37
C TYR A 38 0.39 -4.80 -21.49
N LYS A 39 0.13 -5.40 -22.65
CA LYS A 39 -1.02 -6.25 -22.93
C LYS A 39 -0.58 -7.71 -23.05
N GLU A 40 -1.53 -8.63 -22.93
CA GLU A 40 -1.22 -10.04 -23.19
C GLU A 40 -0.79 -10.24 -24.63
N SER A 41 0.25 -11.07 -24.83
CA SER A 41 0.77 -11.39 -26.15
C SER A 41 -0.26 -12.15 -27.00
N GLN A 42 -0.56 -11.62 -28.17
CA GLN A 42 -1.51 -12.21 -29.09
C GLN A 42 -0.76 -12.98 -30.19
N LYS A 43 -0.70 -14.30 -30.07
CA LYS A 43 0.01 -15.18 -31.01
C LYS A 43 -0.47 -15.04 -32.45
N ASN A 44 -1.70 -14.63 -32.71
CA ASN A 44 -2.26 -14.38 -34.02
C ASN A 44 -1.67 -13.16 -34.77
N GLN A 45 -0.95 -12.29 -34.05
CA GLN A 45 -0.24 -11.15 -34.63
C GLN A 45 1.14 -11.52 -35.20
N TYR A 46 1.63 -12.72 -34.90
CA TYR A 46 2.91 -13.19 -35.40
C TYR A 46 2.73 -13.88 -36.76
N ILE A 47 3.51 -13.44 -37.73
CA ILE A 47 3.57 -14.06 -39.06
C ILE A 47 5.02 -14.47 -39.34
N SER A 48 5.23 -15.73 -39.65
CA SER A 48 6.58 -16.22 -39.98
C SER A 48 7.11 -15.55 -41.22
N ALA A 49 8.37 -15.11 -41.20
CA ALA A 49 9.02 -14.56 -42.38
C ALA A 49 9.03 -15.55 -43.56
N SER A 50 9.18 -16.86 -43.28
CA SER A 50 9.11 -17.90 -44.31
C SER A 50 7.76 -17.90 -45.03
N SER A 51 6.64 -17.75 -44.30
CA SER A 51 5.31 -17.65 -44.87
C SER A 51 5.15 -16.45 -45.80
N VAL A 52 5.81 -15.33 -45.46
CA VAL A 52 5.81 -14.13 -46.30
C VAL A 52 6.64 -14.36 -47.58
N PHE A 53 7.82 -14.95 -47.47
CA PHE A 53 8.67 -15.28 -48.62
C PHE A 53 8.04 -16.31 -49.56
N ASP A 54 7.29 -17.27 -49.01
CA ASP A 54 6.56 -18.28 -49.77
C ASP A 54 5.25 -17.76 -50.41
N GLY A 55 4.87 -16.51 -50.13
CA GLY A 55 3.60 -15.94 -50.59
C GLY A 55 2.37 -16.51 -49.85
N LYS A 56 2.56 -17.22 -48.72
CA LYS A 56 1.49 -17.87 -47.94
C LYS A 56 0.99 -16.95 -46.82
N PHE A 57 0.46 -15.81 -47.19
CA PHE A 57 -0.07 -14.84 -46.22
C PHE A 57 -1.32 -14.13 -46.76
N GLU A 58 -2.14 -13.63 -45.86
CA GLU A 58 -3.31 -12.81 -46.17
C GLU A 58 -2.90 -11.34 -46.28
N GLU A 59 -3.11 -10.69 -47.42
CA GLU A 59 -2.82 -9.27 -47.61
C GLU A 59 -3.57 -8.39 -46.61
N SER A 60 -4.75 -8.79 -46.17
CA SER A 60 -5.56 -8.09 -45.16
C SER A 60 -4.84 -7.88 -43.85
N LYS A 61 -3.90 -8.77 -43.49
CA LYS A 61 -3.10 -8.68 -42.24
C LYS A 61 -2.05 -7.59 -42.28
N PHE A 62 -1.66 -7.12 -43.48
CA PHE A 62 -0.63 -6.09 -43.65
C PHE A 62 -1.23 -4.75 -44.08
N LYS A 63 -2.38 -4.73 -44.72
CA LYS A 63 -2.97 -3.50 -45.22
C LYS A 63 -3.34 -2.54 -44.11
N ASN A 64 -2.80 -1.31 -44.16
CA ASN A 64 -3.01 -0.26 -43.17
C ASN A 64 -2.54 -0.65 -41.75
N LYS A 65 -1.51 -1.47 -41.65
CA LYS A 65 -0.92 -1.89 -40.37
C LYS A 65 0.52 -1.44 -40.25
N TYR A 66 0.97 -1.21 -39.00
CA TYR A 66 2.39 -1.10 -38.70
C TYR A 66 2.97 -2.52 -38.63
N VAL A 67 3.98 -2.78 -39.46
CA VAL A 67 4.66 -4.08 -39.49
C VAL A 67 6.03 -3.94 -38.90
N LEU A 68 6.28 -4.73 -37.86
CA LEU A 68 7.57 -4.80 -37.19
C LEU A 68 8.25 -6.13 -37.56
N ILE A 69 9.52 -6.05 -37.89
CA ILE A 69 10.33 -7.24 -38.21
C ILE A 69 11.35 -7.38 -37.07
N GLY A 70 11.37 -8.55 -36.45
CA GLY A 70 12.27 -8.85 -35.35
C GLY A 70 12.46 -10.35 -35.14
N ALA A 71 13.44 -10.66 -34.29
CA ALA A 71 13.76 -12.03 -33.91
C ALA A 71 12.83 -12.48 -32.77
N SER A 72 12.27 -13.70 -32.91
CA SER A 72 11.42 -14.31 -31.87
C SER A 72 11.95 -15.66 -31.37
N ALA A 73 13.06 -16.15 -31.96
CA ALA A 73 13.65 -17.43 -31.57
C ALA A 73 14.46 -17.33 -30.26
N GLN A 74 14.30 -18.30 -29.38
CA GLN A 74 14.98 -18.37 -28.09
C GLN A 74 16.52 -18.28 -28.17
N GLY A 75 17.12 -18.72 -29.27
CA GLY A 75 18.56 -18.68 -29.48
C GLY A 75 19.15 -17.30 -29.84
N LEU A 76 18.33 -16.29 -30.10
CA LEU A 76 18.74 -14.96 -30.56
C LEU A 76 18.81 -13.94 -29.42
N PHE A 77 18.58 -14.34 -28.18
CA PHE A 77 18.72 -13.57 -26.92
C PHE A 77 17.95 -12.22 -26.86
N ASP A 78 17.04 -11.95 -27.77
CA ASP A 78 16.18 -10.77 -27.74
C ASP A 78 14.86 -11.07 -27.01
N LEU A 79 14.97 -11.55 -25.76
CA LEU A 79 13.84 -11.87 -24.91
C LEU A 79 13.80 -10.96 -23.69
N VAL A 80 12.65 -10.33 -23.47
CA VAL A 80 12.42 -9.39 -22.37
C VAL A 80 11.36 -9.95 -21.42
N LYS A 81 11.63 -9.94 -20.13
CA LYS A 81 10.65 -10.29 -19.09
C LYS A 81 9.80 -9.07 -18.77
N THR A 82 8.50 -9.18 -19.01
CA THR A 82 7.53 -8.10 -18.73
C THR A 82 7.10 -8.08 -17.26
N PRO A 83 6.54 -6.96 -16.76
CA PRO A 83 5.92 -6.89 -15.44
C PRO A 83 4.74 -7.87 -15.24
N LEU A 84 4.14 -8.36 -16.32
CA LEU A 84 3.09 -9.41 -16.27
C LEU A 84 3.65 -10.82 -15.99
N GLY A 85 4.98 -10.95 -15.84
CA GLY A 85 5.65 -12.22 -15.58
C GLY A 85 5.86 -13.09 -16.82
N VAL A 86 5.49 -12.59 -18.00
CA VAL A 86 5.64 -13.28 -19.30
C VAL A 86 6.91 -12.79 -19.98
N THR A 87 7.62 -13.71 -20.64
CA THR A 87 8.79 -13.38 -21.47
C THR A 87 8.33 -13.23 -22.91
N ILE A 88 8.61 -12.09 -23.51
CA ILE A 88 8.25 -11.74 -24.89
C ILE A 88 9.47 -11.35 -25.71
N PRO A 89 9.43 -11.46 -27.05
CA PRO A 89 10.50 -10.91 -27.90
C PRO A 89 10.61 -9.39 -27.80
N GLY A 90 11.82 -8.83 -27.89
CA GLY A 90 12.04 -7.39 -27.82
C GLY A 90 11.25 -6.59 -28.86
N VAL A 91 11.04 -7.15 -30.05
CA VAL A 91 10.17 -6.55 -31.08
C VAL A 91 8.73 -6.33 -30.59
N GLU A 92 8.21 -7.20 -29.74
CA GLU A 92 6.87 -7.07 -29.16
C GLU A 92 6.81 -5.93 -28.13
N VAL A 93 7.91 -5.64 -27.43
CA VAL A 93 8.01 -4.46 -26.57
C VAL A 93 7.81 -3.20 -27.41
N HIS A 94 8.48 -3.10 -28.57
CA HIS A 94 8.28 -1.97 -29.48
C HIS A 94 6.85 -1.88 -30.02
N ALA A 95 6.23 -3.03 -30.32
CA ALA A 95 4.82 -3.07 -30.71
C ALA A 95 3.90 -2.52 -29.60
N ASN A 96 4.10 -2.92 -28.34
CA ASN A 96 3.37 -2.39 -27.20
C ASN A 96 3.55 -0.87 -27.04
N VAL A 97 4.77 -0.35 -27.24
CA VAL A 97 5.02 1.11 -27.20
C VAL A 97 4.22 1.84 -28.27
N ILE A 98 4.27 1.34 -29.52
CA ILE A 98 3.56 1.96 -30.63
C ILE A 98 2.04 1.93 -30.39
N GLU A 99 1.52 0.79 -29.97
CA GLU A 99 0.10 0.64 -29.64
C GLU A 99 -0.32 1.59 -28.50
N ASN A 100 0.46 1.67 -27.43
CA ASN A 100 0.19 2.60 -26.33
C ASN A 100 0.16 4.07 -26.80
N ILE A 101 1.03 4.43 -27.74
CA ILE A 101 1.05 5.80 -28.30
C ILE A 101 -0.17 6.05 -29.16
N LEU A 102 -0.56 5.10 -30.01
CA LEU A 102 -1.69 5.21 -30.92
C LEU A 102 -3.03 5.26 -30.17
N ASP A 103 -3.16 4.44 -29.12
CA ASP A 103 -4.37 4.31 -28.29
C ASP A 103 -4.40 5.31 -27.13
N GLU A 104 -3.33 6.12 -26.95
CA GLU A 104 -3.14 7.01 -25.79
C GLU A 104 -3.27 6.27 -24.45
N SER A 105 -2.91 4.99 -24.41
CA SER A 105 -3.12 4.07 -23.29
C SER A 105 -1.90 3.89 -22.38
N TYR A 106 -0.82 4.64 -22.63
CA TYR A 106 0.41 4.62 -21.82
C TYR A 106 0.14 5.06 -20.38
N LEU A 107 0.99 4.60 -19.48
CA LEU A 107 0.90 4.99 -18.07
C LEU A 107 1.62 6.32 -17.83
N VAL A 108 1.05 7.15 -16.97
CA VAL A 108 1.59 8.47 -16.66
C VAL A 108 2.00 8.52 -15.19
N ARG A 109 3.14 9.13 -14.91
CA ARG A 109 3.53 9.53 -13.56
C ARG A 109 3.75 11.04 -13.55
N ASN A 110 2.78 11.77 -13.04
CA ASN A 110 2.87 13.23 -12.96
C ASN A 110 3.91 13.66 -11.92
N PRO A 111 4.66 14.74 -12.14
CA PRO A 111 5.58 15.29 -11.14
C PRO A 111 4.94 15.63 -9.80
N ASN A 112 3.67 16.02 -9.81
CA ASN A 112 2.92 16.38 -8.60
C ASN A 112 2.34 15.17 -7.85
N THR A 113 2.40 13.97 -8.40
CA THR A 113 1.85 12.76 -7.78
C THR A 113 2.50 12.48 -6.44
N TYR A 114 3.81 12.77 -6.28
CA TYR A 114 4.50 12.57 -5.01
C TYR A 114 3.97 13.46 -3.87
N ILE A 115 3.50 14.68 -4.18
CA ILE A 115 2.88 15.57 -3.18
C ILE A 115 1.56 14.97 -2.72
N PHE A 116 0.75 14.48 -3.66
CA PHE A 116 -0.49 13.77 -3.34
C PHE A 116 -0.22 12.53 -2.49
N GLU A 117 0.76 11.70 -2.85
CA GLU A 117 1.19 10.50 -2.11
C GLU A 117 1.58 10.86 -0.67
N LEU A 118 2.35 11.93 -0.48
CA LEU A 118 2.76 12.40 0.85
C LEU A 118 1.57 12.87 1.68
N LEU A 119 0.73 13.76 1.14
CA LEU A 119 -0.45 14.28 1.83
C LEU A 119 -1.44 13.17 2.17
N PHE A 120 -1.65 12.24 1.24
CA PHE A 120 -2.51 11.07 1.45
C PHE A 120 -1.94 10.15 2.54
N SER A 121 -0.63 9.94 2.59
CA SER A 121 0.04 9.15 3.62
C SER A 121 -0.13 9.78 5.01
N ILE A 122 0.03 11.10 5.13
CA ILE A 122 -0.19 11.84 6.37
C ILE A 122 -1.66 11.72 6.80
N LEU A 123 -2.60 11.88 5.88
CA LEU A 123 -4.03 11.75 6.16
C LEU A 123 -4.37 10.35 6.68
N VAL A 124 -3.89 9.30 6.03
CA VAL A 124 -4.07 7.89 6.45
C VAL A 124 -3.47 7.67 7.84
N ALA A 125 -2.27 8.19 8.11
CA ALA A 125 -1.61 8.10 9.40
C ALA A 125 -2.44 8.77 10.50
N CYS A 126 -2.91 10.01 10.29
CA CYS A 126 -3.73 10.74 11.25
C CYS A 126 -5.05 10.00 11.56
N ILE A 127 -5.74 9.52 10.53
CA ILE A 127 -6.99 8.77 10.68
C ILE A 127 -6.73 7.49 11.48
N THR A 128 -5.72 6.72 11.09
CA THR A 128 -5.37 5.45 11.76
C THR A 128 -5.01 5.68 13.23
N PHE A 129 -4.21 6.70 13.53
CA PHE A 129 -3.84 7.06 14.89
C PHE A 129 -5.07 7.42 15.72
N PHE A 130 -5.93 8.30 15.22
CA PHE A 130 -7.14 8.73 15.91
C PHE A 130 -8.07 7.56 16.24
N PHE A 131 -8.32 6.69 15.27
CA PHE A 131 -9.19 5.52 15.48
C PHE A 131 -8.53 4.48 16.40
N SER A 132 -7.19 4.29 16.30
CA SER A 132 -6.48 3.36 17.17
C SER A 132 -6.62 3.72 18.65
N GLN A 133 -6.76 5.01 19.02
CA GLN A 133 -6.92 5.45 20.40
C GLN A 133 -8.35 5.28 20.95
N LYS A 134 -9.36 5.36 20.09
CA LYS A 134 -10.78 5.36 20.51
C LYS A 134 -11.43 3.99 20.53
N ILE A 135 -10.97 3.05 19.71
CA ILE A 135 -11.62 1.78 19.49
C ILE A 135 -11.03 0.71 20.43
N LYS A 136 -11.89 -0.22 20.90
CA LYS A 136 -11.47 -1.31 21.80
C LYS A 136 -10.35 -2.16 21.16
N PRO A 137 -9.36 -2.65 21.93
CA PRO A 137 -8.19 -3.37 21.39
C PRO A 137 -8.53 -4.53 20.47
N LYS A 138 -9.61 -5.26 20.77
CA LYS A 138 -10.06 -6.41 19.96
C LYS A 138 -10.43 -6.06 18.51
N PHE A 139 -10.82 -4.82 18.22
CA PHE A 139 -11.16 -4.35 16.87
C PHE A 139 -10.02 -3.63 16.16
N SER A 140 -8.92 -3.36 16.86
CA SER A 140 -7.79 -2.60 16.33
C SER A 140 -7.18 -3.27 15.09
N LEU A 141 -7.03 -4.59 15.11
CA LEU A 141 -6.51 -5.35 13.97
C LEU A 141 -7.44 -5.30 12.75
N SER A 142 -8.76 -5.35 12.96
CA SER A 142 -9.74 -5.24 11.87
C SER A 142 -9.70 -3.88 11.20
N ILE A 143 -9.43 -2.80 11.95
CA ILE A 143 -9.28 -1.45 11.41
C ILE A 143 -8.01 -1.35 10.58
N PHE A 144 -6.91 -1.92 11.07
CA PHE A 144 -5.66 -1.94 10.31
C PHE A 144 -5.84 -2.63 8.95
N PHE A 145 -6.39 -3.84 8.93
CA PHE A 145 -6.64 -4.54 7.67
C PHE A 145 -7.66 -3.84 6.78
N GLY A 146 -8.72 -3.26 7.36
CA GLY A 146 -9.69 -2.48 6.60
C GLY A 146 -9.07 -1.25 5.95
N SER A 147 -8.24 -0.51 6.68
CA SER A 147 -7.50 0.64 6.14
C SER A 147 -6.47 0.24 5.09
N PHE A 148 -5.77 -0.89 5.29
CA PHE A 148 -4.84 -1.45 4.33
C PHE A 148 -5.54 -1.78 3.00
N ILE A 149 -6.63 -2.52 3.06
CA ILE A 149 -7.44 -2.87 1.88
C ILE A 149 -7.94 -1.61 1.17
N LEU A 150 -8.41 -0.60 1.94
CA LEU A 150 -8.89 0.66 1.38
C LEU A 150 -7.78 1.39 0.61
N VAL A 151 -6.56 1.48 1.15
CA VAL A 151 -5.41 2.10 0.48
C VAL A 151 -5.10 1.39 -0.83
N VAL A 152 -5.07 0.04 -0.82
CA VAL A 152 -4.82 -0.76 -2.02
C VAL A 152 -5.93 -0.55 -3.06
N LEU A 153 -7.19 -0.52 -2.65
CA LEU A 153 -8.33 -0.31 -3.56
C LEU A 153 -8.30 1.09 -4.18
N ILE A 154 -7.93 2.12 -3.41
CA ILE A 154 -7.79 3.49 -3.93
C ILE A 154 -6.67 3.55 -4.98
N GLY A 155 -5.48 3.01 -4.67
CA GLY A 155 -4.36 2.98 -5.61
C GLY A 155 -4.70 2.21 -6.89
N TYR A 156 -5.34 1.05 -6.75
CA TYR A 156 -5.80 0.24 -7.89
C TYR A 156 -6.87 0.97 -8.71
N GLY A 157 -7.79 1.68 -8.06
CA GLY A 157 -8.79 2.50 -8.74
C GLY A 157 -8.16 3.63 -9.57
N ILE A 158 -7.19 4.36 -9.01
CA ILE A 158 -6.47 5.41 -9.75
C ILE A 158 -5.75 4.81 -10.97
N PHE A 159 -5.08 3.66 -10.81
CA PHE A 159 -4.44 2.96 -11.90
C PHE A 159 -5.41 2.57 -13.03
N LEU A 160 -6.60 2.04 -12.68
CA LEU A 160 -7.59 1.61 -13.68
C LEU A 160 -8.25 2.79 -14.42
N PHE A 161 -8.67 3.82 -13.68
CA PHE A 161 -9.51 4.90 -14.24
C PHE A 161 -8.69 6.05 -14.82
N ARG A 162 -7.50 6.30 -14.29
CA ARG A 162 -6.67 7.45 -14.71
C ARG A 162 -5.39 7.06 -15.45
N SER A 163 -5.08 5.76 -15.53
CA SER A 163 -3.79 5.28 -16.07
C SER A 163 -2.57 5.95 -15.40
N GLU A 164 -2.73 6.39 -14.16
CA GLU A 164 -1.71 7.10 -13.40
C GLU A 164 -1.03 6.15 -12.42
N LEU A 165 0.31 6.17 -12.42
CA LEU A 165 1.13 5.40 -11.49
C LEU A 165 1.25 6.15 -10.18
N VAL A 166 0.65 5.61 -9.12
CA VAL A 166 0.73 6.11 -7.75
C VAL A 166 1.46 5.07 -6.90
N ASP A 167 2.42 5.55 -6.11
CA ASP A 167 3.15 4.69 -5.19
C ASP A 167 2.38 4.53 -3.88
N ILE A 168 1.77 3.37 -3.70
CA ILE A 168 1.01 3.02 -2.49
C ILE A 168 1.89 2.54 -1.34
N SER A 169 3.21 2.40 -1.54
CA SER A 169 4.12 1.92 -0.49
C SER A 169 4.26 2.92 0.65
N TYR A 170 4.28 4.23 0.34
CA TYR A 170 4.33 5.29 1.36
C TYR A 170 3.11 5.29 2.31
N PRO A 171 1.85 5.31 1.82
CA PRO A 171 0.68 5.21 2.70
C PRO A 171 0.66 3.92 3.52
N ILE A 172 1.03 2.78 2.93
CA ILE A 172 1.09 1.49 3.64
C ILE A 172 2.15 1.50 4.74
N PHE A 173 3.33 2.05 4.46
CA PHE A 173 4.40 2.18 5.45
C PHE A 173 3.96 3.08 6.61
N MET A 174 3.43 4.26 6.32
CA MET A 174 2.93 5.19 7.33
C MET A 174 1.79 4.59 8.17
N LEU A 175 0.85 3.88 7.54
CA LEU A 175 -0.22 3.16 8.22
C LEU A 175 0.35 2.13 9.20
N THR A 176 1.35 1.35 8.76
CA THR A 176 1.96 0.30 9.59
C THR A 176 2.71 0.89 10.79
N VAL A 177 3.55 1.90 10.57
CA VAL A 177 4.31 2.59 11.64
C VAL A 177 3.35 3.22 12.64
N THR A 178 2.32 3.93 12.16
CA THR A 178 1.35 4.60 13.03
C THR A 178 0.53 3.60 13.84
N PHE A 179 0.15 2.49 13.24
CA PHE A 179 -0.58 1.42 13.93
C PHE A 179 0.27 0.80 15.05
N LEU A 180 1.52 0.43 14.77
CA LEU A 180 2.45 -0.12 15.77
C LEU A 180 2.71 0.87 16.90
N THR A 181 2.89 2.15 16.58
CA THR A 181 3.05 3.22 17.56
C THR A 181 1.80 3.35 18.44
N GLY A 182 0.62 3.31 17.84
CA GLY A 182 -0.65 3.33 18.57
C GLY A 182 -0.83 2.14 19.51
N LEU A 183 -0.46 0.95 19.10
CA LEU A 183 -0.46 -0.26 19.94
C LEU A 183 0.52 -0.11 21.13
N TYR A 184 1.72 0.41 20.86
CA TYR A 184 2.72 0.62 21.90
C TYR A 184 2.21 1.59 22.99
N PHE A 185 1.67 2.74 22.61
CA PHE A 185 1.13 3.70 23.58
C PHE A 185 -0.01 3.11 24.41
N ARG A 186 -0.89 2.34 23.78
CA ARG A 186 -1.95 1.62 24.49
C ARG A 186 -1.39 0.63 25.51
N PHE A 187 -0.46 -0.19 25.08
CA PHE A 187 0.18 -1.18 25.96
C PHE A 187 0.81 -0.52 27.20
N VAL A 188 1.51 0.60 27.00
CA VAL A 188 2.08 1.37 28.09
C VAL A 188 1.00 1.91 29.03
N GLU A 189 -0.09 2.47 28.49
CA GLU A 189 -1.18 3.02 29.29
C GLU A 189 -1.94 1.94 30.06
N GLU A 190 -2.27 0.81 29.44
CA GLU A 190 -2.90 -0.32 30.11
C GLU A 190 -2.03 -0.87 31.26
N ASN A 191 -0.73 -0.99 31.06
CA ASN A 191 0.22 -1.38 32.11
C ASN A 191 0.27 -0.37 33.27
N ARG A 192 0.26 0.93 32.97
CA ARG A 192 0.21 1.98 34.01
C ARG A 192 -1.06 1.89 34.84
N ILE A 193 -2.22 1.70 34.19
CA ILE A 193 -3.51 1.56 34.87
C ILE A 193 -3.53 0.28 35.72
N ALA A 194 -3.04 -0.84 35.22
CA ALA A 194 -2.95 -2.10 35.95
C ALA A 194 -2.08 -1.97 37.20
N LEU A 195 -0.89 -1.36 37.08
CA LEU A 195 0.00 -1.10 38.22
C LEU A 195 -0.65 -0.17 39.27
N ALA A 196 -1.33 0.87 38.83
CA ALA A 196 -2.04 1.79 39.75
C ALA A 196 -3.18 1.08 40.50
N ASN A 197 -3.89 0.17 39.82
CA ASN A 197 -4.94 -0.62 40.49
C ASN A 197 -4.37 -1.61 41.51
N LEU A 198 -3.27 -2.30 41.19
CA LEU A 198 -2.56 -3.20 42.12
C LEU A 198 -2.07 -2.42 43.37
N GLN A 199 -1.52 -1.23 43.21
CA GLN A 199 -1.12 -0.39 44.31
C GLN A 199 -2.29 0.04 45.19
N LYS A 200 -3.46 0.36 44.59
CA LYS A 200 -4.68 0.67 45.32
C LYS A 200 -5.18 -0.52 46.15
N GLU A 201 -5.21 -1.71 45.56
CA GLU A 201 -5.63 -2.93 46.24
C GLU A 201 -4.70 -3.26 47.42
N ALA A 202 -3.38 -3.17 47.21
CA ALA A 202 -2.39 -3.40 48.26
C ALA A 202 -2.57 -2.38 49.42
N LYS A 203 -2.88 -1.12 49.13
CA LYS A 203 -3.16 -0.10 50.13
C LYS A 203 -4.42 -0.42 50.93
N LEU A 204 -5.49 -0.79 50.25
CA LEU A 204 -6.77 -1.18 50.90
C LEU A 204 -6.61 -2.41 51.80
N LEU A 205 -5.80 -3.40 51.38
CA LEU A 205 -5.50 -4.59 52.21
C LEU A 205 -4.77 -4.20 53.49
N LYS A 206 -3.76 -3.35 53.41
CA LYS A 206 -3.03 -2.83 54.61
C LYS A 206 -3.97 -2.05 55.53
N GLU A 207 -4.83 -1.19 55.00
CA GLU A 207 -5.80 -0.46 55.80
C GLU A 207 -6.79 -1.40 56.50
N ARG A 208 -7.23 -2.49 55.86
CA ARG A 208 -8.09 -3.51 56.49
C ARG A 208 -7.36 -4.30 57.57
N GLU A 209 -6.11 -4.68 57.36
CA GLU A 209 -5.29 -5.35 58.36
C GLU A 209 -5.09 -4.48 59.59
N LEU A 210 -4.74 -3.20 59.42
CA LEU A 210 -4.60 -2.25 60.49
C LEU A 210 -5.92 -2.03 61.25
N ALA A 211 -7.03 -1.90 60.55
CA ALA A 211 -8.35 -1.78 61.14
C ALA A 211 -8.71 -3.02 61.97
N GLY A 212 -8.38 -4.21 61.46
CA GLY A 212 -8.58 -5.49 62.16
C GLY A 212 -7.73 -5.58 63.45
N GLU A 213 -6.47 -5.15 63.41
CA GLU A 213 -5.58 -5.09 64.59
C GLU A 213 -6.11 -4.11 65.65
N VAL A 214 -6.52 -2.93 65.21
CA VAL A 214 -7.13 -1.94 66.11
C VAL A 214 -8.41 -2.49 66.73
N GLN A 215 -9.27 -3.13 65.96
CA GLN A 215 -10.48 -3.76 66.48
C GLN A 215 -10.19 -4.83 67.52
N LYS A 216 -9.22 -5.71 67.27
CA LYS A 216 -8.79 -6.75 68.24
C LYS A 216 -8.20 -6.16 69.50
N SER A 217 -7.51 -5.01 69.40
CA SER A 217 -6.93 -4.34 70.60
C SER A 217 -7.99 -3.62 71.42
N LEU A 218 -9.07 -3.17 70.80
CA LEU A 218 -10.15 -2.43 71.49
C LEU A 218 -11.21 -3.37 72.15
N PHE A 219 -11.37 -4.57 71.63
CA PHE A 219 -12.30 -5.56 72.22
C PHE A 219 -11.49 -6.48 73.15
N PRO A 220 -11.74 -6.47 74.44
CA PRO A 220 -11.10 -7.42 75.33
C PRO A 220 -11.57 -8.83 75.03
N ASP A 221 -10.65 -9.78 75.18
CA ASP A 221 -10.82 -11.19 74.88
C ASP A 221 -12.02 -11.74 75.66
N ILE A 222 -13.10 -12.08 75.01
CA ILE A 222 -14.36 -12.59 75.64
C ILE A 222 -14.08 -13.82 76.50
N SER A 223 -13.03 -14.57 76.17
CA SER A 223 -12.59 -15.75 76.99
C SER A 223 -12.24 -15.39 78.44
N ARG A 224 -11.85 -14.15 78.73
CA ARG A 224 -11.66 -13.67 80.11
C ARG A 224 -12.99 -13.45 80.84
N PHE A 225 -14.06 -13.14 80.16
CA PHE A 225 -15.37 -12.96 80.79
C PHE A 225 -16.08 -14.30 81.02
N GLU A 226 -15.89 -15.33 80.24
CA GLU A 226 -16.41 -16.68 80.52
C GLU A 226 -15.89 -17.24 81.81
N ASN A 227 -14.56 -17.07 82.09
CA ASN A 227 -13.98 -17.51 83.38
C ASN A 227 -14.51 -16.71 84.56
N PHE A 228 -14.96 -15.48 84.41
CA PHE A 228 -15.63 -14.70 85.50
C PHE A 228 -17.03 -15.20 85.77
N ILE A 229 -17.79 -15.59 84.83
CA ILE A 229 -19.15 -16.11 84.97
C ILE A 229 -19.14 -17.45 85.67
N TYR A 230 -18.16 -18.31 85.40
CA TYR A 230 -18.00 -19.58 86.12
C TYR A 230 -17.53 -19.43 87.57
N ALA A 231 -16.81 -18.35 87.91
CA ALA A 231 -16.35 -18.07 89.23
C ALA A 231 -17.43 -17.48 90.20
N THR A 232 -18.55 -16.95 89.66
CA THR A 232 -19.63 -16.34 90.48
C THR A 232 -20.81 -17.30 90.71
N ASN A 233 -20.75 -18.55 90.24
CA ASN A 233 -21.75 -19.59 90.42
C ASN A 233 -21.30 -20.78 91.32
N VAL A 234 -20.41 -20.50 92.29
CA VAL A 234 -20.07 -21.42 93.43
C VAL A 234 -20.55 -20.90 94.74
#